data_4dabebee9602b1739983384796cc23a3
#
_entry.id   4dabebee9602b1739983384796cc23a3
#
_cell.length_a   1.000
_cell.length_b   1.000
_cell.length_c   1.000
_cell.angle_alpha   90.00
_cell.angle_beta   90.00
_cell.angle_gamma   90.00
#
_symmetry.space_group_name_H-M   'P 1'
#
loop_
_entity.id
_entity.type
_entity.pdbx_description
1 polymer ?
#
loop_
_entity_poly.entity_id
_entity_poly.type
_entity_poly.pdbx_seq_one_letter_code
_entity_poly.pdbx_strand_id
1 'polypeptide(L)' 'MEFEEALMRLTEGIVRRVCDVYHLTDADAERLLKRSNFYQVLSDPKRGFWRKDAETCFRLLQNEVEYGSWDRNESGGIAE' A
#
# COMPACT_ATOMS: atom_id res chain seq x y z
N MET A 1 -12.83 -15.56 0.79
CA MET A 1 -12.36 -15.98 1.72
C MET A 1 -11.01 -15.67 1.91
N GLU A 2 -10.15 -16.26 1.27
CA GLU A 2 -8.78 -15.97 1.46
C GLU A 2 -8.41 -14.57 1.09
N PHE A 3 -9.05 -14.03 0.06
CA PHE A 3 -8.73 -12.69 -0.38
C PHE A 3 -9.05 -11.66 0.71
N GLU A 4 -10.22 -11.73 1.27
CA GLU A 4 -10.62 -10.73 2.25
C GLU A 4 -9.77 -10.80 3.51
N GLU A 5 -9.48 -12.01 3.94
CA GLU A 5 -8.68 -12.17 5.13
C GLU A 5 -7.25 -11.72 4.87
N ALA A 6 -6.70 -12.07 3.74
CA ALA A 6 -5.35 -11.66 3.39
C ALA A 6 -5.27 -10.14 3.26
N LEU A 7 -6.28 -9.54 2.65
CA LEU A 7 -6.31 -8.10 2.49
C LEU A 7 -6.36 -7.42 3.85
N MET A 8 -7.13 -7.96 4.77
CA MET A 8 -7.24 -7.37 6.09
C MET A 8 -5.90 -7.40 6.81
N ARG A 9 -5.22 -8.55 6.77
CA ARG A 9 -3.92 -8.67 7.41
C ARG A 9 -2.90 -7.74 6.78
N LEU A 10 -2.93 -7.67 5.47
CA LEU A 10 -2.01 -6.83 4.74
C LEU A 10 -2.26 -5.37 5.08
N THR A 11 -3.52 -4.98 5.14
CA THR A 11 -3.88 -3.62 5.48
C THR A 11 -3.36 -3.26 6.87
N GLU A 12 -3.53 -4.15 7.83
CA GLU A 12 -3.04 -3.89 9.17
C GLU A 12 -1.53 -3.73 9.18
N GLY A 13 -0.83 -4.56 8.43
CA GLY A 13 0.62 -4.47 8.38
C GLY A 13 1.09 -3.17 7.76
N ILE A 14 0.41 -2.74 6.71
CA ILE A 14 0.76 -1.49 6.06
C ILE A 14 0.48 -0.31 6.99
N VAL A 15 -0.67 -0.33 7.65
CA VAL A 15 -1.03 0.75 8.57
C VAL A 15 0.01 0.88 9.67
N ARG A 16 0.47 -0.26 10.19
CA ARG A 16 1.45 -0.23 11.25
C ARG A 16 2.75 0.43 10.78
N ARG A 17 3.17 0.12 9.56
CA ARG A 17 4.37 0.73 9.03
C ARG A 17 4.20 2.21 8.76
N VAL A 18 3.02 2.61 8.29
CA VAL A 18 2.75 4.02 8.08
C VAL A 18 2.83 4.77 9.41
N CYS A 19 2.28 4.18 10.46
CA CYS A 19 2.34 4.81 11.77
C CYS A 19 3.79 5.00 12.22
N ASP A 20 4.61 3.99 11.99
CA ASP A 20 6.00 4.06 12.41
C ASP A 20 6.79 5.07 11.61
N VAL A 21 6.63 5.06 10.32
CA VAL A 21 7.46 5.89 9.44
C VAL A 21 7.01 7.34 9.45
N TYR A 22 5.71 7.56 9.45
CA TYR A 22 5.19 8.92 9.34
C TYR A 22 4.66 9.46 10.66
N HIS A 23 4.76 8.67 11.72
CA HIS A 23 4.34 9.11 13.07
C HIS A 23 2.88 9.51 13.11
N LEU A 24 2.04 8.66 12.54
CA LEU A 24 0.60 8.92 12.51
C LEU A 24 -0.12 8.00 13.47
N THR A 25 -1.34 8.38 13.84
CA THR A 25 -2.17 7.51 14.63
C THR A 25 -2.72 6.43 13.71
N ASP A 26 -3.25 5.36 14.30
CA ASP A 26 -3.84 4.29 13.52
C ASP A 26 -4.93 4.82 12.60
N ALA A 27 -5.77 5.69 13.12
CA ALA A 27 -6.88 6.21 12.34
C ALA A 27 -6.39 7.02 11.15
N ASP A 28 -5.38 7.85 11.38
CA ASP A 28 -4.85 8.68 10.30
C ASP A 28 -4.12 7.83 9.27
N ALA A 29 -3.38 6.84 9.73
CA ALA A 29 -2.65 5.96 8.83
C ALA A 29 -3.62 5.16 7.97
N GLU A 30 -4.69 4.68 8.56
CA GLU A 30 -5.68 3.93 7.81
C GLU A 30 -6.36 4.82 6.78
N ARG A 31 -6.64 6.04 7.15
CA ARG A 31 -7.26 6.99 6.23
C ARG A 31 -6.34 7.27 5.06
N LEU A 32 -5.05 7.45 5.34
CA LEU A 32 -4.09 7.71 4.30
C LEU A 32 -4.04 6.55 3.30
N LEU A 33 -4.01 5.34 3.81
CA LEU A 33 -3.97 4.16 2.96
C LEU A 33 -5.23 4.05 2.12
N LYS A 34 -6.38 4.19 2.73
CA LYS A 34 -7.64 3.96 2.03
C LYS A 34 -7.97 5.04 1.02
N ARG A 35 -7.37 6.21 1.16
CA ARG A 35 -7.55 7.27 0.20
C ARG A 35 -6.62 7.12 -0.98
N SER A 36 -5.60 6.31 -0.87
CA SER A 36 -4.57 6.23 -1.89
C SER A 36 -5.06 5.51 -3.12
N ASN A 37 -4.46 5.83 -4.25
CA ASN A 37 -4.73 5.12 -5.48
C ASN A 37 -4.22 3.69 -5.38
N PHE A 38 -3.14 3.50 -4.65
CA PHE A 38 -2.60 2.16 -4.47
C PHE A 38 -3.60 1.23 -3.80
N TYR A 39 -4.39 1.75 -2.87
CA TYR A 39 -5.34 0.90 -2.17
C TYR A 39 -6.40 0.36 -3.13
N GLN A 40 -6.75 1.12 -4.15
CA GLN A 40 -7.71 0.64 -5.12
C GLN A 40 -7.15 -0.53 -5.88
N VAL A 41 -5.86 -0.51 -6.16
CA VAL A 41 -5.20 -1.61 -6.83
C VAL A 41 -5.06 -2.79 -5.89
N LEU A 42 -4.71 -2.51 -4.65
CA LEU A 42 -4.51 -3.55 -3.64
C LEU A 42 -5.80 -4.31 -3.38
N SER A 43 -6.91 -3.60 -3.34
CA SER A 43 -8.19 -4.22 -3.02
C SER A 43 -8.84 -4.88 -4.21
N ASP A 44 -8.18 -4.92 -5.35
CA ASP A 44 -8.71 -5.59 -6.53
C ASP A 44 -8.13 -7.01 -6.57
N PRO A 45 -8.96 -8.03 -6.36
CA PRO A 45 -8.44 -9.40 -6.30
C PRO A 45 -7.78 -9.86 -7.59
N LYS A 46 -8.14 -9.26 -8.71
CA LYS A 46 -7.60 -9.68 -9.97
C LYS A 46 -6.16 -9.26 -10.17
N ARG A 47 -5.74 -8.21 -9.49
CA ARG A 47 -4.38 -7.71 -9.68
C ARG A 47 -3.35 -8.48 -8.88
N GLY A 48 -3.78 -9.18 -7.86
CA GLY A 48 -2.87 -10.02 -7.11
C GLY A 48 -1.96 -9.34 -6.12
N PHE A 49 -2.09 -8.03 -5.94
CA PHE A 49 -1.24 -7.34 -4.98
C PHE A 49 -1.49 -7.80 -3.56
N TRP A 50 -2.70 -8.30 -3.30
CA TRP A 50 -3.04 -8.78 -1.97
C TRP A 50 -2.21 -10.00 -1.57
N ARG A 51 -1.48 -10.59 -2.50
CA ARG A 51 -0.62 -11.72 -2.21
C ARG A 51 0.78 -11.30 -1.82
N LYS A 52 1.12 -10.03 -2.00
CA LYS A 52 2.44 -9.56 -1.65
C LYS A 52 2.52 -9.31 -0.16
N ASP A 53 3.73 -9.14 0.34
CA ASP A 53 3.87 -8.90 1.77
C ASP A 53 3.66 -7.42 2.08
N ALA A 54 3.51 -7.13 3.38
CA ALA A 54 3.19 -5.78 3.80
C ALA A 54 4.31 -4.81 3.48
N GLU A 55 5.54 -5.26 3.57
CA GLU A 55 6.65 -4.36 3.31
C GLU A 55 6.69 -3.92 1.85
N THR A 56 6.47 -4.83 0.94
CA THR A 56 6.42 -4.48 -0.47
C THR A 56 5.27 -3.51 -0.75
N CYS A 57 4.12 -3.80 -0.19
CA CYS A 57 2.96 -2.93 -0.39
C CYS A 57 3.19 -1.57 0.23
N PHE A 58 3.85 -1.53 1.39
CA PHE A 58 4.13 -0.26 2.02
C PHE A 58 5.04 0.58 1.13
N ARG A 59 6.02 -0.04 0.47
CA ARG A 59 6.90 0.70 -0.40
C ARG A 59 6.15 1.31 -1.56
N LEU A 60 5.20 0.58 -2.12
CA LEU A 60 4.40 1.11 -3.21
C LEU A 60 3.55 2.27 -2.74
N LEU A 61 2.97 2.14 -1.55
CA LEU A 61 2.21 3.24 -1.00
C LEU A 61 3.12 4.44 -0.73
N GLN A 62 4.31 4.19 -0.23
CA GLN A 62 5.26 5.25 0.05
C GLN A 62 5.62 5.99 -1.23
N ASN A 63 5.77 5.27 -2.33
CA ASN A 63 6.02 5.91 -3.62
C ASN A 63 4.92 6.87 -3.96
N GLU A 64 3.68 6.47 -3.73
CA GLU A 64 2.57 7.35 -4.03
C GLU A 64 2.58 8.58 -3.14
N VAL A 65 2.84 8.39 -1.86
CA VAL A 65 2.84 9.50 -0.91
C VAL A 65 3.96 10.49 -1.23
N GLU A 66 5.12 9.98 -1.58
CA GLU A 66 6.27 10.87 -1.76
C GLU A 66 6.45 11.38 -3.17
N TYR A 67 5.99 10.62 -4.16
CA TYR A 67 6.21 11.00 -5.55
C TYR A 67 4.92 11.14 -6.35
N GLY A 68 3.80 10.83 -5.75
CA GLY A 68 2.52 11.00 -6.42
C GLY A 68 2.05 9.80 -7.22
N SER A 69 2.85 8.75 -7.30
CA SER A 69 2.47 7.58 -8.06
C SER A 69 3.03 6.34 -7.42
N TRP A 70 2.17 5.36 -7.15
CA TRP A 70 2.63 4.15 -6.46
C TRP A 70 3.53 3.30 -7.36
N ASP A 71 3.38 3.41 -8.67
CA ASP A 71 4.17 2.58 -9.57
C ASP A 71 5.38 3.32 -10.11
N ARG A 72 5.72 4.44 -9.51
CA ARG A 72 6.80 5.25 -9.99
C ARG A 72 8.12 4.52 -10.11
N ASN A 73 8.41 3.69 -9.14
CA ASN A 73 9.67 3.03 -9.12
C ASN A 73 9.88 2.16 -10.32
N GLU A 74 8.88 1.44 -10.72
CA GLU A 74 9.00 0.58 -11.84
C GLU A 74 9.13 1.35 -13.10
N SER A 75 8.32 2.35 -13.25
CA SER A 75 8.37 3.15 -14.44
C SER A 75 9.69 3.80 -14.57
N GLY A 76 10.14 4.35 -13.50
CA GLY A 76 11.35 5.10 -13.54
C GLY A 76 12.52 4.30 -13.98
N GLY A 77 12.57 3.10 -13.53
CA GLY A 77 13.69 2.29 -13.82
C GLY A 77 13.77 1.92 -15.26
N ILE A 78 12.66 1.79 -15.89
CA ILE A 78 12.67 1.37 -17.23
C ILE A 78 12.62 2.43 -18.20
N ALA A 79 11.89 3.39 -17.92
CA ALA A 79 11.65 4.42 -18.86
C ALA A 79 12.91 4.95 -19.41
N GLU A 80 13.86 4.88 -18.68
CA GLU A 80 14.99 5.41 -19.22
C GLU A 80 15.77 4.46 -19.79
#